data_f57bc6b11c9d867703ddba2c45b22bc0
#
_entry.id   f57bc6b11c9d867703ddba2c45b22bc0
#
_cell.length_a   1.000
_cell.length_b   1.000
_cell.length_c   1.000
_cell.angle_alpha   90.00
_cell.angle_beta   90.00
_cell.angle_gamma   90.00
#
_symmetry.space_group_name_H-M   'P 1'
#
loop_
_entity.id
_entity.type
_entity.pdbx_description
1 polymer ?
#
loop_
_entity_poly.entity_id
_entity_poly.type
_entity_poly.pdbx_seq_one_letter_code
_entity_poly.pdbx_strand_id
1 'polypeptide(L)'
;MEVRMQPRNEARQRCLSFSLNVTPRANVMLYRDFLDNTVHHFDIPGQHQQIQVSAHALVEVMAPPVPELRDVPGWERLDACIASGDFWEMLLPSQYTQPSLLLEELARELRAERRVNPLELLLELNEALYQAFAYVPNSTKVDSPIDDALRARQGVCQDFAHIMTALVRRLRIPCRYVSGYLFHEADSKDRSSTGATHAWVEAFLGDAGWVAFDPTNQLVGGERHIRVALGRDYADVAPTRGVYKGDAESTLSVVVTVAPVNSPEPEELPPATVIRSKPLSSAAGNSYQDQQQQ
;
A
#
# COMPACT_ATOMS: atom_id res chain seq x y z
N MET A 1 18.59 7.49 1.40
CA MET A 1 17.22 7.14 1.84
C MET A 1 16.22 7.57 0.78
N GLU A 2 15.20 6.77 0.53
CA GLU A 2 14.10 7.09 -0.39
C GLU A 2 12.79 7.13 0.39
N VAL A 3 11.94 8.08 0.07
CA VAL A 3 10.60 8.16 0.65
C VAL A 3 9.54 8.38 -0.43
N ARG A 4 8.42 7.69 -0.29
CA ARG A 4 7.23 7.78 -1.13
C ARG A 4 6.08 8.24 -0.24
N MET A 5 5.94 9.56 -0.09
CA MET A 5 4.94 10.17 0.79
C MET A 5 4.03 11.17 0.07
N GLN A 6 4.43 11.57 -1.15
CA GLN A 6 3.66 12.54 -1.92
C GLN A 6 2.47 11.86 -2.59
N PRO A 7 1.24 12.33 -2.33
CA PRO A 7 0.05 11.86 -3.04
C PRO A 7 0.18 12.03 -4.56
N ARG A 8 -0.28 11.03 -5.31
CA ARG A 8 -0.21 11.03 -6.78
C ARG A 8 -1.12 12.10 -7.37
N ASN A 9 -0.76 12.58 -8.57
CA ASN A 9 -1.65 13.36 -9.41
C ASN A 9 -2.21 12.45 -10.51
N GLU A 10 -3.50 12.23 -10.49
CA GLU A 10 -4.24 11.35 -11.40
C GLU A 10 -5.58 12.01 -11.78
N ALA A 11 -6.32 11.38 -12.72
CA ALA A 11 -7.59 11.96 -13.19
C ALA A 11 -8.61 12.29 -12.08
N ARG A 12 -8.58 11.55 -10.98
CA ARG A 12 -9.52 11.69 -9.85
C ARG A 12 -8.88 12.04 -8.51
N GLN A 13 -7.58 12.37 -8.52
CA GLN A 13 -6.85 12.79 -7.33
C GLN A 13 -5.85 13.87 -7.71
N ARG A 14 -5.89 15.00 -7.01
CA ARG A 14 -4.98 16.12 -7.22
C ARG A 14 -4.27 16.47 -5.93
N CYS A 15 -2.95 16.40 -5.93
CA CYS A 15 -2.12 16.94 -4.85
C CYS A 15 -1.96 18.45 -5.10
N LEU A 16 -2.71 19.28 -4.38
CA LEU A 16 -2.74 20.73 -4.53
C LEU A 16 -1.49 21.39 -3.95
N SER A 17 -0.97 20.84 -2.85
CA SER A 17 0.31 21.24 -2.27
C SER A 17 0.99 20.05 -1.62
N PHE A 18 2.32 20.09 -1.59
CA PHE A 18 3.14 19.09 -0.89
C PHE A 18 4.41 19.74 -0.36
N SER A 19 4.77 19.43 0.87
CA SER A 19 6.06 19.80 1.44
C SER A 19 6.69 18.61 2.17
N LEU A 20 8.00 18.47 2.07
CA LEU A 20 8.79 17.45 2.74
C LEU A 20 9.92 18.11 3.52
N ASN A 21 10.00 17.83 4.81
CA ASN A 21 11.07 18.31 5.69
C ASN A 21 11.85 17.12 6.22
N VAL A 22 13.19 17.25 6.21
CA VAL A 22 14.12 16.22 6.70
C VAL A 22 15.06 16.83 7.74
N THR A 23 15.16 16.17 8.89
CA THR A 23 16.08 16.55 9.97
C THR A 23 16.95 15.34 10.33
N PRO A 24 18.29 15.43 10.32
CA PRO A 24 19.12 16.60 9.96
C PRO A 24 18.87 17.07 8.52
N ARG A 25 19.08 18.35 8.26
CA ARG A 25 18.85 18.93 6.93
C ARG A 25 19.63 18.20 5.85
N ALA A 26 18.94 17.76 4.81
CA ALA A 26 19.50 17.07 3.66
C ALA A 26 19.07 17.74 2.34
N ASN A 27 19.87 17.53 1.30
CA ASN A 27 19.46 17.90 -0.05
C ASN A 27 18.54 16.79 -0.59
N VAL A 28 17.28 17.13 -0.82
CA VAL A 28 16.30 16.19 -1.32
C VAL A 28 16.22 16.31 -2.85
N MET A 29 16.48 15.20 -3.54
CA MET A 29 16.26 15.05 -4.98
C MET A 29 14.92 14.36 -5.20
N LEU A 30 14.24 14.76 -6.26
CA LEU A 30 12.95 14.20 -6.66
C LEU A 30 13.11 13.51 -8.02
N TYR A 31 12.58 12.29 -8.14
CA TYR A 31 12.46 11.61 -9.42
C TYR A 31 11.15 10.80 -9.51
N ARG A 32 10.85 10.27 -10.69
CA ARG A 32 9.77 9.31 -10.92
C ARG A 32 10.35 7.94 -11.13
N ASP A 33 9.81 6.93 -10.45
CA ASP A 33 10.16 5.54 -10.73
C ASP A 33 9.42 5.01 -11.99
N PHE A 34 9.67 3.76 -12.34
CA PHE A 34 9.10 3.14 -13.56
C PHE A 34 7.57 2.97 -13.51
N LEU A 35 6.96 3.08 -12.34
CA LEU A 35 5.51 3.06 -12.14
C LEU A 35 4.93 4.48 -11.95
N ASP A 36 5.74 5.50 -12.27
CA ASP A 36 5.39 6.91 -12.12
C ASP A 36 5.08 7.33 -10.67
N ASN A 37 5.65 6.63 -9.68
CA ASN A 37 5.59 7.08 -8.30
C ASN A 37 6.57 8.21 -8.05
N THR A 38 6.18 9.21 -7.28
CA THR A 38 7.10 10.27 -6.84
C THR A 38 8.01 9.75 -5.74
N VAL A 39 9.32 9.79 -5.97
CA VAL A 39 10.33 9.36 -5.02
C VAL A 39 11.18 10.56 -4.62
N HIS A 40 11.29 10.81 -3.31
CA HIS A 40 12.22 11.78 -2.75
C HIS A 40 13.43 11.02 -2.21
N HIS A 41 14.60 11.31 -2.78
CA HIS A 41 15.86 10.70 -2.39
C HIS A 41 16.73 11.70 -1.66
N PHE A 42 17.35 11.29 -0.55
CA PHE A 42 18.30 12.09 0.19
C PHE A 42 19.33 11.24 0.92
N ASP A 43 20.51 11.86 1.17
CA ASP A 43 21.58 11.29 1.96
C ASP A 43 21.90 12.19 3.15
N ILE A 44 22.27 11.56 4.28
CA ILE A 44 22.75 12.23 5.48
C ILE A 44 24.15 11.68 5.78
N PRO A 45 25.21 12.31 5.26
CA PRO A 45 26.56 11.77 5.37
C PRO A 45 27.17 11.91 6.77
N GLY A 46 26.64 12.80 7.60
CA GLY A 46 27.09 13.02 8.96
C GLY A 46 26.59 11.99 9.95
N GLN A 47 27.30 11.82 11.07
CA GLN A 47 26.81 11.03 12.19
C GLN A 47 25.53 11.65 12.75
N HIS A 48 24.51 10.82 12.97
CA HIS A 48 23.23 11.22 13.53
C HIS A 48 22.65 10.10 14.39
N GLN A 49 21.87 10.46 15.39
CA GLN A 49 21.17 9.52 16.27
C GLN A 49 19.67 9.42 15.94
N GLN A 50 19.19 10.35 15.12
CA GLN A 50 17.79 10.46 14.79
C GLN A 50 17.65 11.07 13.40
N ILE A 51 16.72 10.52 12.62
CA ILE A 51 16.21 11.12 11.39
C ILE A 51 14.72 11.38 11.59
N GLN A 52 14.31 12.59 11.30
CA GLN A 52 12.90 12.95 11.27
C GLN A 52 12.52 13.34 9.84
N VAL A 53 11.50 12.70 9.30
CA VAL A 53 10.91 13.04 8.00
C VAL A 53 9.47 13.44 8.25
N SER A 54 9.08 14.63 7.82
CA SER A 54 7.70 15.07 7.87
C SER A 54 7.21 15.51 6.50
N ALA A 55 6.03 15.05 6.12
CA ALA A 55 5.37 15.39 4.88
C ALA A 55 4.00 16.00 5.17
N HIS A 56 3.67 17.08 4.48
CA HIS A 56 2.36 17.72 4.53
C HIS A 56 1.80 17.83 3.11
N ALA A 57 0.56 17.45 2.93
CA ALA A 57 -0.10 17.50 1.63
C ALA A 57 -1.53 18.00 1.76
N LEU A 58 -1.95 18.81 0.80
CA LEU A 58 -3.37 19.14 0.56
C LEU A 58 -3.81 18.39 -0.69
N VAL A 59 -4.83 17.55 -0.54
CA VAL A 59 -5.26 16.63 -1.61
C VAL A 59 -6.75 16.79 -1.85
N GLU A 60 -7.11 16.88 -3.11
CA GLU A 60 -8.49 16.76 -3.56
C GLU A 60 -8.70 15.35 -4.14
N VAL A 61 -9.69 14.65 -3.63
CA VAL A 61 -10.05 13.31 -4.10
C VAL A 61 -11.50 13.31 -4.56
N MET A 62 -11.72 12.84 -5.78
CA MET A 62 -13.06 12.63 -6.33
C MET A 62 -13.36 11.13 -6.32
N ALA A 63 -14.49 10.76 -5.71
CA ALA A 63 -14.93 9.37 -5.71
C ALA A 63 -15.02 8.83 -7.15
N PRO A 64 -14.38 7.68 -7.47
CA PRO A 64 -14.65 7.00 -8.71
C PRO A 64 -16.12 6.52 -8.71
N PRO A 65 -16.78 6.44 -9.87
CA PRO A 65 -18.05 5.74 -9.93
C PRO A 65 -17.85 4.29 -9.50
N VAL A 66 -18.71 3.80 -8.63
CA VAL A 66 -18.73 2.36 -8.31
C VAL A 66 -19.23 1.65 -9.57
N PRO A 67 -18.44 0.75 -10.20
CA PRO A 67 -18.88 0.09 -11.39
C PRO A 67 -20.04 -0.85 -11.07
N GLU A 68 -21.04 -0.87 -11.94
CA GLU A 68 -22.11 -1.86 -11.87
C GLU A 68 -21.69 -3.13 -12.61
N LEU A 69 -22.34 -4.26 -12.30
CA LEU A 69 -22.03 -5.55 -12.97
C LEU A 69 -22.14 -5.47 -14.49
N ARG A 70 -23.05 -4.63 -15.01
CA ARG A 70 -23.21 -4.39 -16.45
C ARG A 70 -22.06 -3.63 -17.09
N ASP A 71 -21.29 -2.88 -16.33
CA ASP A 71 -20.17 -2.06 -16.80
C ASP A 71 -18.88 -2.89 -16.93
N VAL A 72 -18.84 -4.08 -16.35
CA VAL A 72 -17.70 -4.97 -16.37
C VAL A 72 -17.93 -6.12 -17.35
N PRO A 73 -17.03 -6.30 -18.33
CA PRO A 73 -17.20 -7.34 -19.35
C PRO A 73 -17.10 -8.74 -18.71
N GLY A 74 -17.71 -9.72 -19.36
CA GLY A 74 -17.49 -11.13 -19.04
C GLY A 74 -16.01 -11.53 -19.28
N TRP A 75 -15.64 -12.71 -18.81
CA TRP A 75 -14.25 -13.20 -18.83
C TRP A 75 -13.59 -13.18 -20.20
N GLU A 76 -14.27 -13.61 -21.27
CA GLU A 76 -13.70 -13.63 -22.62
C GLU A 76 -13.31 -12.23 -23.12
N ARG A 77 -14.18 -11.25 -22.91
CA ARG A 77 -13.90 -9.87 -23.29
C ARG A 77 -12.83 -9.24 -22.40
N LEU A 78 -12.81 -9.56 -21.10
CA LEU A 78 -11.76 -9.14 -20.19
C LEU A 78 -10.40 -9.70 -20.64
N ASP A 79 -10.32 -11.00 -20.97
CA ASP A 79 -9.11 -11.63 -21.47
C ASP A 79 -8.62 -10.98 -22.78
N ALA A 80 -9.52 -10.60 -23.68
CA ALA A 80 -9.19 -9.87 -24.90
C ALA A 80 -8.62 -8.47 -24.60
N CYS A 81 -9.22 -7.74 -23.65
CA CYS A 81 -8.70 -6.43 -23.21
C CYS A 81 -7.31 -6.57 -22.59
N ILE A 82 -7.10 -7.58 -21.75
CA ILE A 82 -5.81 -7.85 -21.11
C ILE A 82 -4.75 -8.21 -22.16
N ALA A 83 -5.10 -9.05 -23.14
CA ALA A 83 -4.18 -9.47 -24.20
C ALA A 83 -3.76 -8.32 -25.11
N SER A 84 -4.56 -7.26 -25.23
CA SER A 84 -4.26 -6.07 -26.01
C SER A 84 -3.46 -5.01 -25.27
N GLY A 85 -3.31 -5.14 -23.95
CA GLY A 85 -2.62 -4.19 -23.09
C GLY A 85 -1.27 -4.72 -22.59
N ASP A 86 -0.49 -3.82 -22.02
CA ASP A 86 0.80 -4.14 -21.40
C ASP A 86 0.63 -4.32 -19.89
N PHE A 87 0.12 -5.49 -19.49
CA PHE A 87 -0.20 -5.81 -18.09
C PHE A 87 0.68 -6.91 -17.49
N TRP A 88 1.71 -7.37 -18.19
CA TRP A 88 2.46 -8.57 -17.81
C TRP A 88 3.04 -8.49 -16.39
N GLU A 89 3.57 -7.33 -15.98
CA GLU A 89 4.12 -7.14 -14.64
C GLU A 89 3.05 -7.26 -13.55
N MET A 90 1.82 -6.86 -13.84
CA MET A 90 0.69 -6.90 -12.90
C MET A 90 -0.03 -8.25 -12.89
N LEU A 91 0.37 -9.17 -13.77
CA LEU A 91 -0.13 -10.55 -13.85
C LEU A 91 0.80 -11.56 -13.19
N LEU A 92 2.11 -11.23 -13.09
CA LEU A 92 3.11 -12.14 -12.57
C LEU A 92 3.20 -12.10 -11.05
N PRO A 93 3.57 -13.21 -10.40
CA PRO A 93 3.96 -13.20 -8.99
C PRO A 93 5.12 -12.24 -8.77
N SER A 94 5.14 -11.61 -7.61
CA SER A 94 6.22 -10.71 -7.16
C SER A 94 6.76 -11.18 -5.81
N GLN A 95 7.71 -10.46 -5.22
CA GLN A 95 8.42 -10.89 -4.02
C GLN A 95 7.47 -11.36 -2.89
N TYR A 96 6.41 -10.61 -2.63
CA TYR A 96 5.46 -10.88 -1.54
C TYR A 96 4.13 -11.51 -2.02
N THR A 97 4.02 -11.91 -3.27
CA THR A 97 2.80 -12.52 -3.83
C THR A 97 3.09 -13.84 -4.53
N GLN A 98 4.07 -14.59 -4.01
CA GLN A 98 4.46 -15.87 -4.57
C GLN A 98 3.37 -16.93 -4.35
N PRO A 99 3.15 -17.83 -5.33
CA PRO A 99 2.28 -18.97 -5.14
C PRO A 99 2.79 -19.88 -4.03
N SER A 100 1.86 -20.39 -3.20
CA SER A 100 2.16 -21.37 -2.16
C SER A 100 1.02 -22.36 -2.01
N LEU A 101 1.28 -23.48 -1.32
CA LEU A 101 0.23 -24.46 -1.03
C LEU A 101 -0.87 -23.87 -0.16
N LEU A 102 -0.53 -23.01 0.81
CA LEU A 102 -1.50 -22.34 1.67
C LEU A 102 -2.38 -21.37 0.88
N LEU A 103 -1.81 -20.66 -0.11
CA LEU A 103 -2.58 -19.81 -1.00
C LEU A 103 -3.56 -20.62 -1.86
N GLU A 104 -3.14 -21.78 -2.37
CA GLU A 104 -4.02 -22.67 -3.14
C GLU A 104 -5.13 -23.28 -2.27
N GLU A 105 -4.86 -23.56 -1.00
CA GLU A 105 -5.86 -24.00 -0.03
C GLU A 105 -6.89 -22.90 0.24
N LEU A 106 -6.42 -21.67 0.48
CA LEU A 106 -7.29 -20.51 0.64
C LEU A 106 -8.13 -20.26 -0.63
N ALA A 107 -7.51 -20.34 -1.80
CA ALA A 107 -8.24 -20.13 -3.07
C ALA A 107 -9.39 -21.13 -3.24
N ARG A 108 -9.21 -22.40 -2.85
CA ARG A 108 -10.27 -23.42 -2.86
C ARG A 108 -11.35 -23.13 -1.81
N GLU A 109 -10.95 -22.75 -0.60
CA GLU A 109 -11.85 -22.38 0.49
C GLU A 109 -12.78 -21.22 0.10
N LEU A 110 -12.18 -20.15 -0.47
CA LEU A 110 -12.91 -18.96 -0.89
C LEU A 110 -13.53 -19.07 -2.28
N ARG A 111 -13.43 -20.25 -2.95
CA ARG A 111 -13.95 -20.48 -4.29
C ARG A 111 -13.45 -19.44 -5.30
N ALA A 112 -12.15 -19.07 -5.21
CA ALA A 112 -11.49 -18.12 -6.08
C ALA A 112 -11.22 -18.71 -7.46
N GLU A 113 -12.28 -18.92 -8.24
CA GLU A 113 -12.27 -19.46 -9.59
C GLU A 113 -13.27 -18.69 -10.48
N ARG A 114 -13.05 -18.70 -11.78
CA ARG A 114 -13.86 -17.97 -12.77
C ARG A 114 -15.25 -18.59 -12.91
N ARG A 115 -16.21 -18.22 -12.08
CA ARG A 115 -17.57 -18.78 -12.01
C ARG A 115 -18.71 -17.77 -12.21
N VAL A 116 -18.49 -16.51 -11.83
CA VAL A 116 -19.45 -15.41 -11.95
C VAL A 116 -18.79 -14.23 -12.69
N ASN A 117 -19.48 -13.11 -12.83
CA ASN A 117 -18.86 -11.91 -13.40
C ASN A 117 -17.58 -11.52 -12.65
N PRO A 118 -16.52 -11.04 -13.31
CA PRO A 118 -15.25 -10.66 -12.66
C PRO A 118 -15.43 -9.70 -11.48
N LEU A 119 -16.25 -8.66 -11.60
CA LEU A 119 -16.52 -7.70 -10.52
C LEU A 119 -17.20 -8.37 -9.33
N GLU A 120 -18.25 -9.17 -9.60
CA GLU A 120 -18.97 -9.92 -8.56
C GLU A 120 -18.02 -10.83 -7.79
N LEU A 121 -17.15 -11.56 -8.50
CA LEU A 121 -16.14 -12.42 -7.86
C LEU A 121 -15.19 -11.64 -6.99
N LEU A 122 -14.69 -10.47 -7.43
CA LEU A 122 -13.77 -9.65 -6.64
C LEU A 122 -14.44 -9.02 -5.42
N LEU A 123 -15.72 -8.66 -5.51
CA LEU A 123 -16.51 -8.21 -4.35
C LEU A 123 -16.68 -9.34 -3.32
N GLU A 124 -17.01 -10.54 -3.77
CA GLU A 124 -17.09 -11.72 -2.90
C GLU A 124 -15.74 -12.05 -2.25
N LEU A 125 -14.64 -11.99 -2.98
CA LEU A 125 -13.31 -12.23 -2.42
C LEU A 125 -12.90 -11.14 -1.42
N ASN A 126 -13.24 -9.88 -1.68
CA ASN A 126 -12.99 -8.77 -0.76
C ASN A 126 -13.70 -9.00 0.59
N GLU A 127 -14.97 -9.38 0.54
CA GLU A 127 -15.76 -9.73 1.73
C GLU A 127 -15.23 -11.00 2.41
N ALA A 128 -14.95 -12.05 1.63
CA ALA A 128 -14.49 -13.33 2.17
C ALA A 128 -13.14 -13.20 2.90
N LEU A 129 -12.20 -12.40 2.37
CA LEU A 129 -10.93 -12.12 3.05
C LEU A 129 -11.15 -11.34 4.35
N TYR A 130 -12.03 -10.35 4.33
CA TYR A 130 -12.39 -9.62 5.55
C TYR A 130 -12.97 -10.56 6.63
N GLN A 131 -13.75 -11.56 6.27
CA GLN A 131 -14.33 -12.53 7.21
C GLN A 131 -13.32 -13.59 7.66
N ALA A 132 -12.45 -14.05 6.74
CA ALA A 132 -11.54 -15.17 6.98
C ALA A 132 -10.31 -14.81 7.84
N PHE A 133 -9.97 -13.52 7.92
CA PHE A 133 -8.77 -13.05 8.62
C PHE A 133 -9.09 -12.03 9.71
N ALA A 134 -8.35 -12.10 10.82
CA ALA A 134 -8.37 -11.07 11.85
C ALA A 134 -7.34 -9.97 11.54
N TYR A 135 -7.72 -8.71 11.70
CA TYR A 135 -6.75 -7.60 11.69
C TYR A 135 -6.09 -7.52 13.08
N VAL A 136 -4.79 -7.76 13.13
CA VAL A 136 -4.01 -7.74 14.38
C VAL A 136 -2.74 -6.93 14.16
N PRO A 137 -2.63 -5.73 14.75
CA PRO A 137 -1.42 -4.91 14.66
C PRO A 137 -0.19 -5.68 15.13
N ASN A 138 0.93 -5.50 14.40
CA ASN A 138 2.22 -6.13 14.70
C ASN A 138 2.22 -7.68 14.66
N SER A 139 1.24 -8.32 14.05
CA SER A 139 1.21 -9.78 13.90
C SER A 139 2.20 -10.31 12.87
N THR A 140 2.56 -9.48 11.90
CA THR A 140 3.55 -9.75 10.86
C THR A 140 4.57 -8.62 10.79
N LYS A 141 5.70 -8.86 10.13
CA LYS A 141 6.69 -7.85 9.79
C LYS A 141 6.55 -7.48 8.32
N VAL A 142 7.10 -6.34 7.93
CA VAL A 142 7.06 -5.86 6.54
C VAL A 142 7.71 -6.81 5.53
N ASP A 143 8.65 -7.63 5.97
CA ASP A 143 9.36 -8.64 5.18
C ASP A 143 8.81 -10.06 5.35
N SER A 144 7.73 -10.24 6.14
CA SER A 144 7.08 -11.55 6.29
C SER A 144 6.51 -12.04 4.97
N PRO A 145 6.69 -13.33 4.65
CA PRO A 145 5.98 -13.94 3.52
C PRO A 145 4.49 -14.04 3.82
N ILE A 146 3.64 -14.01 2.78
CA ILE A 146 2.18 -14.14 2.96
C ILE A 146 1.78 -15.43 3.69
N ASP A 147 2.59 -16.47 3.64
CA ASP A 147 2.35 -17.75 4.29
C ASP A 147 2.25 -17.63 5.83
N ASP A 148 2.89 -16.64 6.43
CA ASP A 148 2.77 -16.39 7.86
C ASP A 148 1.35 -15.92 8.21
N ALA A 149 0.82 -14.95 7.46
CA ALA A 149 -0.56 -14.48 7.62
C ALA A 149 -1.58 -15.56 7.24
N LEU A 150 -1.33 -16.33 6.16
CA LEU A 150 -2.19 -17.42 5.72
C LEU A 150 -2.31 -18.49 6.81
N ARG A 151 -1.21 -18.86 7.45
CA ARG A 151 -1.17 -19.88 8.51
C ARG A 151 -1.83 -19.40 9.79
N ALA A 152 -1.56 -18.15 10.17
CA ALA A 152 -2.09 -17.57 11.39
C ALA A 152 -3.54 -17.07 11.26
N ARG A 153 -4.06 -16.91 10.05
CA ARG A 153 -5.37 -16.29 9.74
C ARG A 153 -5.51 -14.89 10.36
N GLN A 154 -4.40 -14.17 10.42
CA GLN A 154 -4.34 -12.81 10.91
C GLN A 154 -3.22 -12.04 10.20
N GLY A 155 -3.34 -10.72 10.16
CA GLY A 155 -2.36 -9.85 9.52
C GLY A 155 -2.70 -8.39 9.68
N VAL A 156 -1.94 -7.55 8.99
CA VAL A 156 -2.18 -6.11 8.83
C VAL A 156 -2.61 -5.80 7.39
N CYS A 157 -2.93 -4.55 7.07
CA CYS A 157 -3.42 -4.16 5.74
C CYS A 157 -2.51 -4.62 4.59
N GLN A 158 -1.20 -4.64 4.81
CA GLN A 158 -0.22 -5.16 3.85
C GLN A 158 -0.48 -6.64 3.51
N ASP A 159 -0.72 -7.48 4.52
CA ASP A 159 -0.95 -8.92 4.32
C ASP A 159 -2.25 -9.17 3.56
N PHE A 160 -3.32 -8.49 3.94
CA PHE A 160 -4.61 -8.56 3.23
C PHE A 160 -4.46 -8.16 1.76
N ALA A 161 -3.74 -7.07 1.49
CA ALA A 161 -3.49 -6.61 0.14
C ALA A 161 -2.62 -7.60 -0.67
N HIS A 162 -1.56 -8.17 -0.08
CA HIS A 162 -0.74 -9.17 -0.75
C HIS A 162 -1.52 -10.45 -1.07
N ILE A 163 -2.29 -10.97 -0.12
CA ILE A 163 -3.12 -12.16 -0.30
C ILE A 163 -4.14 -11.92 -1.43
N MET A 164 -4.86 -10.79 -1.40
CA MET A 164 -5.81 -10.46 -2.44
C MET A 164 -5.14 -10.29 -3.81
N THR A 165 -3.98 -9.61 -3.87
CA THR A 165 -3.20 -9.47 -5.10
C THR A 165 -2.85 -10.83 -5.69
N ALA A 166 -2.37 -11.77 -4.86
CA ALA A 166 -2.01 -13.12 -5.31
C ALA A 166 -3.22 -13.90 -5.83
N LEU A 167 -4.36 -13.84 -5.14
CA LEU A 167 -5.61 -14.48 -5.58
C LEU A 167 -6.14 -13.88 -6.90
N VAL A 168 -6.10 -12.55 -7.06
CA VAL A 168 -6.56 -11.85 -8.26
C VAL A 168 -5.66 -12.20 -9.47
N ARG A 169 -4.35 -12.22 -9.29
CA ARG A 169 -3.40 -12.63 -10.34
C ARG A 169 -3.55 -14.11 -10.72
N ARG A 170 -3.85 -14.97 -9.76
CA ARG A 170 -4.19 -16.37 -10.03
C ARG A 170 -5.40 -16.52 -10.96
N LEU A 171 -6.37 -15.60 -10.87
CA LEU A 171 -7.52 -15.50 -11.79
C LEU A 171 -7.13 -14.90 -13.15
N ARG A 172 -5.84 -14.54 -13.36
CA ARG A 172 -5.33 -13.84 -14.56
C ARG A 172 -5.97 -12.47 -14.78
N ILE A 173 -6.26 -11.78 -13.70
CA ILE A 173 -6.64 -10.36 -13.71
C ILE A 173 -5.42 -9.55 -13.32
N PRO A 174 -5.02 -8.52 -14.10
CA PRO A 174 -3.96 -7.60 -13.68
C PRO A 174 -4.32 -6.95 -12.35
N CYS A 175 -3.42 -7.06 -11.37
CA CYS A 175 -3.63 -6.53 -10.04
C CYS A 175 -2.38 -5.80 -9.54
N ARG A 176 -2.57 -4.59 -9.03
CA ARG A 176 -1.52 -3.77 -8.44
C ARG A 176 -1.78 -3.50 -6.97
N TYR A 177 -0.70 -3.49 -6.21
CA TYR A 177 -0.70 -3.08 -4.81
C TYR A 177 -0.64 -1.57 -4.72
N VAL A 178 -1.41 -0.99 -3.83
CA VAL A 178 -1.46 0.46 -3.59
C VAL A 178 -1.05 0.76 -2.16
N SER A 179 -0.08 1.65 -2.00
CA SER A 179 0.28 2.27 -0.73
C SER A 179 -0.27 3.69 -0.69
N GLY A 180 -0.86 4.07 0.45
CA GLY A 180 -1.44 5.39 0.58
C GLY A 180 -1.93 5.71 1.99
N TYR A 181 -2.92 6.57 2.06
CA TYR A 181 -3.55 7.00 3.30
C TYR A 181 -5.06 6.77 3.24
N LEU A 182 -5.64 6.39 4.35
CA LEU A 182 -7.09 6.24 4.49
C LEU A 182 -7.62 7.30 5.45
N PHE A 183 -8.65 8.03 5.03
CA PHE A 183 -9.43 8.87 5.93
C PHE A 183 -10.42 8.00 6.70
N HIS A 184 -10.25 7.93 8.00
CA HIS A 184 -11.16 7.22 8.92
C HIS A 184 -12.25 8.17 9.40
N GLU A 185 -13.48 7.87 9.05
CA GLU A 185 -14.65 8.58 9.58
C GLU A 185 -14.90 8.15 11.04
N ALA A 186 -15.38 9.08 11.86
CA ALA A 186 -15.57 8.84 13.30
C ALA A 186 -16.46 7.62 13.62
N ASP A 187 -17.47 7.36 12.77
CA ASP A 187 -18.42 6.27 12.94
C ASP A 187 -18.15 5.07 12.00
N SER A 188 -16.98 5.05 11.33
CA SER A 188 -16.62 3.95 10.44
C SER A 188 -16.33 2.67 11.24
N LYS A 189 -16.61 1.53 10.60
CA LYS A 189 -16.24 0.20 11.13
C LYS A 189 -14.90 -0.27 10.58
N ASP A 190 -14.03 0.67 10.22
CA ASP A 190 -12.72 0.35 9.69
C ASP A 190 -11.90 -0.45 10.72
N ARG A 191 -11.29 -1.54 10.27
CA ARG A 191 -10.40 -2.37 11.11
C ARG A 191 -8.96 -1.87 11.10
N SER A 192 -8.55 -1.22 9.99
CA SER A 192 -7.20 -0.70 9.88
C SER A 192 -6.90 0.35 10.92
N SER A 193 -5.64 0.39 11.38
CA SER A 193 -5.20 1.33 12.42
C SER A 193 -5.29 2.77 11.94
N THR A 194 -5.89 3.64 12.76
CA THR A 194 -5.74 5.09 12.60
C THR A 194 -4.30 5.48 12.89
N GLY A 195 -3.79 6.48 12.18
CA GLY A 195 -2.43 6.98 12.44
C GLY A 195 -1.31 6.22 11.73
N ALA A 196 -1.62 5.30 10.83
CA ALA A 196 -0.66 4.56 10.01
C ALA A 196 -0.90 4.77 8.50
N THR A 197 0.06 4.37 7.68
CA THR A 197 -0.15 4.20 6.24
C THR A 197 -1.13 3.06 6.00
N HIS A 198 -1.79 3.07 4.84
CA HIS A 198 -2.74 2.04 4.47
C HIS A 198 -2.38 1.39 3.16
N ALA A 199 -2.83 0.14 2.98
CA ALA A 199 -2.60 -0.64 1.78
C ALA A 199 -3.90 -1.29 1.30
N TRP A 200 -4.08 -1.30 -0.02
CA TRP A 200 -5.18 -1.97 -0.70
C TRP A 200 -4.76 -2.44 -2.09
N VAL A 201 -5.68 -2.94 -2.88
CA VAL A 201 -5.38 -3.42 -4.23
C VAL A 201 -6.24 -2.71 -5.28
N GLU A 202 -5.75 -2.68 -6.51
CA GLU A 202 -6.53 -2.29 -7.67
C GLU A 202 -6.44 -3.38 -8.73
N ALA A 203 -7.59 -3.82 -9.21
CA ALA A 203 -7.72 -4.83 -10.26
C ALA A 203 -8.23 -4.19 -11.56
N PHE A 204 -7.67 -4.59 -12.70
CA PHE A 204 -8.10 -4.10 -14.01
C PHE A 204 -9.31 -4.90 -14.50
N LEU A 205 -10.42 -4.20 -14.72
CA LEU A 205 -11.69 -4.79 -15.13
C LEU A 205 -12.18 -4.29 -16.51
N GLY A 206 -11.27 -4.27 -17.49
CA GLY A 206 -11.59 -3.90 -18.86
C GLY A 206 -12.06 -2.44 -18.98
N ASP A 207 -13.25 -2.21 -19.53
CA ASP A 207 -13.80 -0.87 -19.76
C ASP A 207 -14.01 -0.06 -18.47
N ALA A 208 -14.19 -0.74 -17.31
CA ALA A 208 -14.26 -0.09 -16.00
C ALA A 208 -12.88 0.40 -15.49
N GLY A 209 -11.79 0.01 -16.15
CA GLY A 209 -10.43 0.37 -15.78
C GLY A 209 -9.97 -0.29 -14.48
N TRP A 210 -9.19 0.44 -13.71
CA TRP A 210 -8.68 -0.01 -12.41
C TRP A 210 -9.69 0.26 -11.30
N VAL A 211 -10.17 -0.80 -10.68
CA VAL A 211 -11.14 -0.76 -9.57
C VAL A 211 -10.43 -1.13 -8.28
N ALA A 212 -10.59 -0.29 -7.25
CA ALA A 212 -9.93 -0.48 -5.96
C ALA A 212 -10.77 -1.33 -5.01
N PHE A 213 -10.12 -2.28 -4.33
CA PHE A 213 -10.68 -3.14 -3.29
C PHE A 213 -9.83 -3.09 -2.04
N ASP A 214 -10.43 -2.84 -0.90
CA ASP A 214 -9.79 -2.83 0.41
C ASP A 214 -10.27 -4.02 1.24
N PRO A 215 -9.56 -5.15 1.20
CA PRO A 215 -9.97 -6.36 1.92
C PRO A 215 -9.81 -6.23 3.44
N THR A 216 -9.05 -5.25 3.93
CA THR A 216 -8.91 -4.99 5.36
C THR A 216 -10.17 -4.43 5.97
N ASN A 217 -10.86 -3.54 5.24
CA ASN A 217 -12.03 -2.81 5.71
C ASN A 217 -13.32 -3.22 4.99
N GLN A 218 -13.25 -4.17 4.06
CA GLN A 218 -14.38 -4.59 3.20
C GLN A 218 -14.96 -3.43 2.39
N LEU A 219 -14.09 -2.55 1.86
CA LEU A 219 -14.48 -1.38 1.10
C LEU A 219 -14.16 -1.54 -0.39
N VAL A 220 -14.94 -0.88 -1.23
CA VAL A 220 -14.53 -0.50 -2.59
C VAL A 220 -13.90 0.88 -2.50
N GLY A 221 -12.75 1.08 -3.15
CA GLY A 221 -12.02 2.34 -3.05
C GLY A 221 -12.86 3.54 -3.49
N GLY A 222 -12.82 4.59 -2.68
CA GLY A 222 -13.58 5.81 -2.84
C GLY A 222 -12.77 7.05 -2.48
N GLU A 223 -13.46 8.14 -2.16
CA GLU A 223 -12.84 9.44 -1.81
C GLU A 223 -12.00 9.40 -0.53
N ARG A 224 -12.18 8.38 0.32
CA ARG A 224 -11.39 8.20 1.54
C ARG A 224 -9.98 7.62 1.29
N HIS A 225 -9.73 7.05 0.10
CA HIS A 225 -8.48 6.41 -0.25
C HIS A 225 -7.57 7.37 -1.03
N ILE A 226 -6.50 7.85 -0.38
CA ILE A 226 -5.52 8.76 -0.97
C ILE A 226 -4.32 7.93 -1.48
N ARG A 227 -4.16 7.82 -2.80
CA ARG A 227 -3.07 7.06 -3.43
C ARG A 227 -1.76 7.81 -3.31
N VAL A 228 -0.70 7.10 -2.90
CA VAL A 228 0.66 7.63 -2.83
C VAL A 228 1.57 6.91 -3.81
N ALA A 229 1.58 5.57 -3.79
CA ALA A 229 2.39 4.78 -4.69
C ALA A 229 1.66 3.51 -5.15
N LEU A 230 1.95 3.08 -6.38
CA LEU A 230 1.44 1.87 -7.02
C LEU A 230 2.61 0.93 -7.29
N GLY A 231 2.40 -0.37 -7.10
CA GLY A 231 3.45 -1.36 -7.32
C GLY A 231 2.92 -2.77 -7.56
N ARG A 232 3.83 -3.69 -7.80
CA ARG A 232 3.52 -5.12 -7.88
C ARG A 232 3.21 -5.71 -6.51
N ASP A 233 3.93 -5.21 -5.50
CA ASP A 233 3.77 -5.51 -4.09
C ASP A 233 4.42 -4.39 -3.24
N TYR A 234 4.54 -4.62 -1.93
CA TYR A 234 5.13 -3.67 -1.00
C TYR A 234 6.57 -3.26 -1.34
N ALA A 235 7.39 -4.16 -1.91
CA ALA A 235 8.79 -3.84 -2.24
C ALA A 235 8.93 -2.67 -3.22
N ASP A 236 7.97 -2.48 -4.12
CA ASP A 236 7.97 -1.37 -5.08
C ASP A 236 7.52 -0.04 -4.45
N VAL A 237 6.71 -0.08 -3.39
CA VAL A 237 5.97 1.08 -2.87
C VAL A 237 6.27 1.46 -1.42
N ALA A 238 7.26 0.83 -0.81
CA ALA A 238 7.62 1.09 0.58
C ALA A 238 7.66 2.61 0.86
N PRO A 239 6.89 3.12 1.85
CA PRO A 239 6.85 4.55 2.17
C PRO A 239 8.21 5.12 2.51
N THR A 240 9.06 4.30 3.14
CA THR A 240 10.45 4.64 3.42
C THR A 240 11.33 3.44 3.10
N ARG A 241 12.46 3.70 2.45
CA ARG A 241 13.50 2.71 2.18
C ARG A 241 14.86 3.35 2.34
N GLY A 242 15.77 2.71 3.08
CA GLY A 242 17.09 3.26 3.27
C GLY A 242 18.07 2.27 3.83
N VAL A 243 19.35 2.62 3.66
CA VAL A 243 20.46 1.90 4.28
C VAL A 243 21.19 2.87 5.19
N TYR A 244 21.70 2.38 6.30
CA TYR A 244 22.59 3.13 7.17
C TYR A 244 23.86 2.33 7.43
N LYS A 245 24.93 3.04 7.76
CA LYS A 245 26.21 2.44 8.15
C LYS A 245 26.45 2.73 9.63
N GLY A 246 26.56 1.68 10.43
CA GLY A 246 26.80 1.79 11.88
C GLY A 246 26.34 0.54 12.63
N ASP A 247 26.67 0.48 13.91
CA ASP A 247 26.37 -0.65 14.81
C ASP A 247 25.17 -0.32 15.73
N ALA A 248 24.20 0.44 15.23
CA ALA A 248 23.05 0.86 16.03
C ALA A 248 21.79 0.01 15.68
N GLU A 249 21.06 -0.39 16.71
CA GLU A 249 19.67 -0.78 16.52
C GLU A 249 18.85 0.47 16.19
N SER A 250 17.94 0.33 15.22
CA SER A 250 17.05 1.43 14.86
C SER A 250 15.62 1.09 15.20
N THR A 251 14.89 2.10 15.64
CA THR A 251 13.44 2.01 15.88
C THR A 251 12.75 3.00 14.98
N LEU A 252 11.76 2.54 14.22
CA LEU A 252 10.91 3.37 13.38
C LEU A 252 9.60 3.67 14.13
N SER A 253 9.19 4.94 14.12
CA SER A 253 7.88 5.37 14.59
C SER A 253 7.23 6.19 13.50
N VAL A 254 5.97 5.88 13.19
CA VAL A 254 5.19 6.52 12.13
C VAL A 254 3.91 7.07 12.71
N VAL A 255 3.53 8.28 12.28
CA VAL A 255 2.22 8.86 12.54
C VAL A 255 1.69 9.46 11.24
N VAL A 256 0.47 9.09 10.90
CA VAL A 256 -0.27 9.67 9.78
C VAL A 256 -1.53 10.31 10.31
N THR A 257 -1.80 11.55 9.90
CA THR A 257 -3.06 12.23 10.19
C THR A 257 -3.71 12.61 8.87
N VAL A 258 -4.96 12.19 8.69
CA VAL A 258 -5.79 12.57 7.55
C VAL A 258 -7.04 13.24 8.08
N ALA A 259 -7.30 14.46 7.65
CA ALA A 259 -8.47 15.23 8.07
C ALA A 259 -9.10 15.96 6.88
N PRO A 260 -10.44 16.12 6.85
CA PRO A 260 -11.08 16.96 5.85
C PRO A 260 -10.76 18.43 6.12
N VAL A 261 -10.56 19.20 5.05
CA VAL A 261 -10.29 20.63 5.11
C VAL A 261 -11.45 21.36 4.44
N ASN A 262 -12.13 22.20 5.18
CA ASN A 262 -13.26 23.01 4.67
C ASN A 262 -12.82 24.34 4.03
N SER A 263 -11.52 24.68 4.12
CA SER A 263 -10.94 25.91 3.56
C SER A 263 -9.50 25.64 3.15
N PRO A 264 -8.99 26.26 2.06
CA PRO A 264 -7.61 26.08 1.60
C PRO A 264 -6.54 26.79 2.47
N GLU A 265 -6.88 27.35 3.61
CA GLU A 265 -5.88 27.93 4.50
C GLU A 265 -5.12 26.84 5.28
N PRO A 266 -3.79 26.87 5.27
CA PRO A 266 -2.98 25.90 6.00
C PRO A 266 -3.07 26.18 7.51
N GLU A 267 -3.78 25.33 8.21
CA GLU A 267 -3.71 25.26 9.67
C GLU A 267 -2.35 24.66 10.09
N GLU A 268 -1.72 25.21 11.14
CA GLU A 268 -0.47 24.67 11.66
C GLU A 268 -0.64 23.21 12.09
N LEU A 269 -0.05 22.30 11.34
CA LEU A 269 -0.15 20.85 11.58
C LEU A 269 0.74 20.42 12.75
N PRO A 270 0.33 19.38 13.53
CA PRO A 270 1.06 18.92 14.70
C PRO A 270 2.45 18.39 14.34
N PRO A 271 3.42 18.39 15.28
CA PRO A 271 4.79 18.02 15.01
C PRO A 271 4.93 16.54 14.61
N ALA A 272 5.79 16.33 13.64
CA ALA A 272 6.03 15.05 12.98
C ALA A 272 6.72 13.99 13.85
N THR A 273 6.64 12.78 13.41
CA THR A 273 7.16 11.54 14.02
C THR A 273 8.67 11.46 14.05
N VAL A 274 9.19 10.94 15.15
CA VAL A 274 10.62 10.86 15.46
C VAL A 274 11.13 9.41 15.34
N ILE A 275 12.09 9.18 14.46
CA ILE A 275 12.84 7.92 14.40
C ILE A 275 14.05 8.03 15.32
N ARG A 276 14.14 7.17 16.35
CA ARG A 276 15.27 7.14 17.29
C ARG A 276 16.10 5.88 17.10
N SER A 277 17.42 6.02 17.00
CA SER A 277 18.37 4.92 17.05
C SER A 277 19.00 4.81 18.45
N LYS A 278 19.16 3.59 18.95
CA LYS A 278 19.80 3.31 20.24
C LYS A 278 21.16 2.65 19.97
N PRO A 279 22.28 3.12 20.54
CA PRO A 279 23.57 2.49 20.31
C PRO A 279 23.65 1.12 21.00
N LEU A 280 24.14 0.12 20.28
CA LEU A 280 24.53 -1.18 20.81
C LEU A 280 25.99 -1.17 21.26
N SER A 281 26.31 -1.89 22.33
CA SER A 281 27.67 -2.22 22.73
C SER A 281 28.25 -3.25 21.74
N SER A 282 29.34 -2.88 21.11
CA SER A 282 30.20 -3.54 20.13
C SER A 282 30.03 -5.06 19.88
N ALA A 283 29.56 -5.42 18.67
CA ALA A 283 29.99 -6.63 17.95
C ALA A 283 29.91 -6.31 16.44
N ALA A 284 31.03 -6.48 15.75
CA ALA A 284 31.18 -6.11 14.37
C ALA A 284 30.38 -7.04 13.45
N GLY A 285 29.46 -6.49 12.70
CA GLY A 285 28.73 -7.17 11.61
C GLY A 285 28.12 -6.14 10.66
N ASN A 286 28.46 -6.25 9.37
CA ASN A 286 27.79 -5.47 8.33
C ASN A 286 26.36 -6.01 8.15
N SER A 287 25.38 -5.36 8.76
CA SER A 287 23.98 -5.69 8.52
C SER A 287 23.35 -4.62 7.62
N TYR A 288 22.95 -5.02 6.43
CA TYR A 288 21.99 -4.28 5.61
C TYR A 288 20.62 -4.50 6.25
N GLN A 289 20.03 -3.48 6.81
CA GLN A 289 18.65 -3.52 7.26
C GLN A 289 17.81 -2.58 6.42
N ASP A 290 16.90 -3.16 5.65
CA ASP A 290 15.79 -2.42 5.03
C ASP A 290 14.80 -2.04 6.15
N GLN A 291 14.71 -0.74 6.45
CA GLN A 291 13.69 -0.23 7.36
C GLN A 291 12.43 0.07 6.56
N GLN A 292 11.44 -0.75 6.75
CA GLN A 292 10.15 -0.66 6.09
C GLN A 292 9.06 -0.51 7.15
N GLN A 293 8.02 0.23 6.83
CA GLN A 293 6.91 0.55 7.74
C GLN A 293 5.78 -0.47 7.67
N GLN A 294 5.18 -0.72 8.80
CA GLN A 294 3.81 -1.17 8.92
C GLN A 294 2.89 -0.01 9.27
#